data_9b180092f83e205cf2698e997b702d18
#
_entry.id   9b180092f83e205cf2698e997b702d18
#
_cell.length_a   1.000
_cell.length_b   1.000
_cell.length_c   1.000
_cell.angle_alpha   90.00
_cell.angle_beta   90.00
_cell.angle_gamma   90.00
#
_symmetry.space_group_name_H-M   'P 1'
#
loop_
_entity.id
_entity.type
_entity.pdbx_description
1 polymer ?
#
loop_
_entity_poly.entity_id
_entity_poly.type
_entity_poly.pdbx_seq_one_letter_code
_entity_poly.pdbx_strand_id
1 'polypeptide(L)' 'MKTTTIKATSRISTKIGDTFYTFEYCEERSVEDIDGDALEDARADLWETCHGEVDTQVEDVVKLLKR' A
#
# COMPACT_ATOMS: atom_id res chain seq x y z
N MET A 1 -23.52 12.28 12.34
CA MET A 1 -22.25 11.56 12.19
C MET A 1 -22.09 11.03 10.76
N LYS A 2 -21.03 11.35 10.11
CA LYS A 2 -20.78 10.92 8.75
C LYS A 2 -19.56 10.01 8.72
N THR A 3 -19.71 8.80 8.19
CA THR A 3 -18.62 7.86 8.04
C THR A 3 -18.23 7.77 6.57
N THR A 4 -16.96 7.93 6.30
CA THR A 4 -16.41 7.81 4.95
C THR A 4 -15.42 6.64 4.95
N THR A 5 -15.56 5.78 3.97
CA THR A 5 -14.62 4.68 3.78
C THR A 5 -13.62 5.07 2.70
N ILE A 6 -12.34 4.94 3.02
CA ILE A 6 -11.27 5.17 2.04
C ILE A 6 -10.53 3.85 1.81
N LYS A 7 -10.08 3.67 0.58
CA LYS A 7 -9.40 2.45 0.16
C LYS A 7 -8.21 2.81 -0.71
N ALA A 8 -7.10 2.13 -0.47
CA ALA A 8 -5.91 2.29 -1.31
C ALA A 8 -5.36 0.91 -1.67
N THR A 9 -4.86 0.81 -2.89
CA THR A 9 -4.23 -0.41 -3.39
C THR A 9 -2.91 -0.03 -4.03
N SER A 10 -1.85 -0.71 -3.63
CA SER A 10 -0.54 -0.55 -4.25
C SER A 10 -0.16 -1.88 -4.88
N ARG A 11 0.27 -1.83 -6.13
CA ARG A 11 0.64 -3.02 -6.88
C ARG A 11 1.86 -2.74 -7.73
N ILE A 12 2.81 -3.68 -7.70
CA ILE A 12 4.00 -3.58 -8.53
C ILE A 12 4.30 -4.95 -9.12
N SER A 13 4.71 -4.95 -10.39
CA SER A 13 5.23 -6.14 -11.07
C SER A 13 6.69 -5.87 -11.40
N THR A 14 7.57 -6.75 -10.99
CA THR A 14 8.99 -6.56 -11.22
C THR A 14 9.67 -7.90 -11.51
N LYS A 15 10.77 -7.82 -12.22
CA LYS A 15 11.61 -9.00 -12.51
C LYS A 15 12.75 -9.04 -11.52
N ILE A 16 12.86 -10.14 -10.80
CA ILE A 16 13.95 -10.38 -9.85
C ILE A 16 14.65 -11.68 -10.29
N GLY A 17 15.90 -11.56 -10.69
CA GLY A 17 16.59 -12.68 -11.33
C GLY A 17 15.94 -13.02 -12.67
N ASP A 18 15.51 -14.24 -12.86
CA ASP A 18 14.85 -14.70 -14.09
C ASP A 18 13.35 -14.85 -13.95
N THR A 19 12.79 -14.41 -12.84
CA THR A 19 11.37 -14.61 -12.54
C THR A 19 10.66 -13.28 -12.33
N PHE A 20 9.43 -13.18 -12.85
CA PHE A 20 8.58 -12.04 -12.61
C PHE A 20 7.74 -12.26 -11.36
N TYR A 21 7.67 -11.24 -10.52
CA TYR A 21 6.88 -11.25 -9.30
C TYR A 21 5.88 -10.10 -9.33
N THR A 22 4.70 -10.36 -8.80
CA THR A 22 3.69 -9.32 -8.60
C THR A 22 3.39 -9.22 -7.12
N PHE A 23 3.44 -8.01 -6.60
CA PHE A 23 3.16 -7.71 -5.20
C PHE A 23 1.98 -6.77 -5.14
N GLU A 24 1.11 -7.01 -4.18
CA GLU A 24 -0.07 -6.16 -4.00
C GLU A 24 -0.41 -6.06 -2.52
N TYR A 25 -0.80 -4.88 -2.12
CA TYR A 25 -1.33 -4.64 -0.79
C TYR A 25 -2.50 -3.68 -0.90
N CYS A 26 -3.59 -4.03 -0.26
CA CYS A 26 -4.82 -3.25 -0.25
C CYS A 26 -5.27 -3.05 1.17
N GLU A 27 -5.64 -1.84 1.53
CA GLU A 27 -6.17 -1.55 2.85
C GLU A 27 -7.34 -0.59 2.74
N GLU A 28 -8.32 -0.80 3.60
CA GLU A 28 -9.53 0.00 3.67
C GLU A 28 -9.68 0.51 5.09
N ARG A 29 -9.99 1.80 5.23
CA ARG A 29 -10.19 2.44 6.53
C ARG A 29 -11.48 3.22 6.52
N SER A 30 -12.16 3.20 7.66
CA SER A 30 -13.33 4.04 7.88
C SER A 30 -12.92 5.23 8.75
N VAL A 31 -13.27 6.43 8.31
CA VAL A 31 -12.98 7.65 9.04
C VAL A 31 -14.30 8.38 9.30
N GLU A 32 -14.45 8.94 10.49
CA GLU A 32 -15.68 9.60 10.90
C GLU A 32 -15.52 11.12 10.98
N ASP A 33 -16.54 11.83 10.54
CA ASP A 33 -16.64 13.29 10.66
C ASP A 33 -15.41 14.04 10.11
N ILE A 34 -14.84 13.50 9.03
CA ILE A 34 -13.62 14.05 8.45
C ILE A 34 -13.92 14.45 7.00
N ASP A 35 -13.44 15.62 6.60
CA ASP A 35 -13.57 16.08 5.23
C ASP A 35 -12.43 17.07 4.91
N GLY A 36 -12.39 17.56 3.66
CA GLY A 36 -11.41 18.54 3.23
C GLY A 36 -9.97 18.05 3.39
N ASP A 37 -9.12 18.91 3.94
CA ASP A 37 -7.69 18.63 4.09
C ASP A 37 -7.41 17.43 4.99
N ALA A 38 -8.21 17.24 6.02
CA ALA A 38 -8.04 16.10 6.93
C ALA A 38 -8.30 14.78 6.22
N LEU A 39 -9.29 14.76 5.32
CA LEU A 39 -9.56 13.56 4.53
C LEU A 39 -8.44 13.29 3.54
N GLU A 40 -7.90 14.33 2.92
CA GLU A 40 -6.76 14.18 2.00
C GLU A 40 -5.53 13.65 2.73
N ASP A 41 -5.27 14.13 3.94
CA ASP A 41 -4.16 13.64 4.75
C ASP A 41 -4.34 12.16 5.11
N ALA A 42 -5.56 11.76 5.45
CA ALA A 42 -5.86 10.36 5.75
C ALA A 42 -5.65 9.47 4.54
N ARG A 43 -6.05 9.92 3.35
CA ARG A 43 -5.84 9.18 2.11
C ARG A 43 -4.36 9.05 1.76
N ALA A 44 -3.60 10.13 1.93
CA ALA A 44 -2.17 10.11 1.66
C ALA A 44 -1.44 9.17 2.62
N ASP A 45 -1.82 9.17 3.89
CA ASP A 45 -1.23 8.27 4.89
C ASP A 45 -1.53 6.81 4.56
N LEU A 46 -2.76 6.52 4.16
CA LEU A 46 -3.16 5.17 3.77
C LEU A 46 -2.38 4.71 2.52
N TRP A 47 -2.24 5.57 1.53
CA TRP A 47 -1.47 5.28 0.34
C TRP A 47 -0.01 4.97 0.67
N GLU A 48 0.60 5.79 1.52
CA GLU A 48 1.99 5.60 1.94
C GLU A 48 2.17 4.26 2.67
N THR A 49 1.20 3.89 3.51
CA THR A 49 1.23 2.60 4.20
C THR A 49 1.20 1.45 3.21
N CYS A 50 0.31 1.49 2.23
CA CYS A 50 0.18 0.44 1.22
C CYS A 50 1.46 0.33 0.38
N HIS A 51 2.02 1.45 0.00
CA HIS A 51 3.23 1.49 -0.80
C HIS A 51 4.43 0.92 -0.02
N GLY A 52 4.54 1.28 1.26
CA GLY A 52 5.60 0.75 2.13
C GLY A 52 5.51 -0.75 2.31
N GLU A 53 4.30 -1.30 2.43
CA GLU A 53 4.11 -2.75 2.55
C GLU A 53 4.57 -3.48 1.28
N VAL A 54 4.25 -2.93 0.10
CA VAL A 54 4.70 -3.52 -1.16
C VAL A 54 6.22 -3.48 -1.27
N ASP A 55 6.85 -2.38 -0.88
CA ASP A 55 8.30 -2.26 -0.89
C ASP A 55 8.95 -3.30 0.03
N THR A 56 8.37 -3.53 1.19
CA THR A 56 8.86 -4.55 2.12
C THR A 56 8.78 -5.95 1.52
N GLN A 57 7.69 -6.26 0.82
CA GLN A 57 7.55 -7.55 0.14
C GLN A 57 8.63 -7.74 -0.92
N VAL A 58 8.92 -6.71 -1.69
CA VAL A 58 9.98 -6.77 -2.71
C VAL A 58 11.34 -7.02 -2.06
N GLU A 59 11.64 -6.31 -0.99
CA GLU A 59 12.91 -6.48 -0.28
C GLU A 59 13.06 -7.89 0.28
N ASP A 60 12.00 -8.45 0.83
CA ASP A 60 12.03 -9.80 1.41
C ASP A 60 12.36 -10.85 0.33
N VAL A 61 11.76 -10.72 -0.85
CA VAL A 61 12.05 -11.66 -1.95
C VAL A 61 13.48 -11.50 -2.43
N VAL A 62 13.96 -10.27 -2.57
CA VAL A 62 15.35 -10.02 -2.99
C VAL A 62 16.33 -10.65 -2.00
N LYS A 63 16.08 -10.51 -0.71
CA LYS A 63 16.94 -11.12 0.33
C LYS A 63 16.96 -12.64 0.23
N LEU A 64 15.79 -13.25 -0.01
CA LEU A 64 15.72 -14.70 -0.16
C LEU A 64 16.50 -15.21 -1.34
N LEU A 65 16.49 -14.48 -2.45
CA LEU A 65 17.18 -14.91 -3.67
C LEU A 65 18.69 -14.68 -3.64
N LYS A 66 19.16 -13.86 -2.71
CA LYS A 66 20.60 -13.59 -2.57
C LYS A 66 21.34 -14.56 -1.67
N ARG A 67 20.67 -15.53 -1.13
CA ARG A 67 21.31 -16.57 -0.31
C ARG A 67 22.10 -17.55 -1.11
#